data_f89238508dc70e3f25f6405ef699fd54
#
_entry.id   f89238508dc70e3f25f6405ef699fd54
#
_cell.length_a   1.000
_cell.length_b   1.000
_cell.length_c   1.000
_cell.angle_alpha   90.00
_cell.angle_beta   90.00
_cell.angle_gamma   90.00
#
_symmetry.space_group_name_H-M   'P 1'
#
loop_
_entity.id
_entity.type
_entity.pdbx_description
1 polymer ?
#
loop_
_entity_poly.entity_id
_entity_poly.type
_entity_poly.pdbx_seq_one_letter_code
_entity_poly.pdbx_strand_id
1 'polypeptide(L)'
;MAFRLLLASALLLVLCSAGCQQAPSESPAVRDRHEPVALQGEPIILSVIPVESPRSMYEKFLPLKYHLERQLGRPVQIRIARDYQSAVADLVSGAAHLAYLDPASYCEARVRYRGKVIPLVRATGADVATARSVLVARDVRGVEKIVDVRGKRLALGTRESSFSYLIPLAMLYDVGMQANDFATVDYLHQEDRIALSVLIGTHDVGGMSEAVARKYAADGLRIIKRSDPVPQLFLCASSAMSHDDREMVRKSLLSLKDTGVLASIEQGIDGFVPAEDRDFDLVRIMIRNITGKDYIEYGPKTVRFAILPLYPASTIYQRYEPLMRYLSRNTGYEFKLVIPRDFDEFMRMVKSGIIDFSYQNPYIFAQIDRDYDIRPIAATVSEPGEEVGGGETFRGVIITRSDSSLKTIDDLMGKRVMIPSTRSAGGFLSQKIYLRQHGISAERDLRLVDAKRHERVILGVYNGEADAGFIRETALDVLKDEIDMRQIRILAATSTLPNWPIAWTKKSNPALAGKVQQLLLTLNDPAILKAARVRSFDRPQESELEQLKKY
;
A
#
# COMPACT_ATOMS: atom_id res chain seq x y z
N MET A 1 -74.11 33.97 -16.26
CA MET A 1 -74.91 34.66 -15.25
C MET A 1 -73.92 35.06 -14.14
N ALA A 2 -73.37 36.28 -14.18
CA ALA A 2 -73.95 37.56 -13.75
C ALA A 2 -74.29 37.54 -12.22
N PHE A 3 -73.57 38.22 -11.36
CA PHE A 3 -73.65 39.64 -11.00
C PHE A 3 -72.76 39.88 -9.77
N ARG A 4 -71.75 40.72 -9.79
CA ARG A 4 -71.71 42.12 -9.38
C ARG A 4 -71.82 42.42 -7.86
N LEU A 5 -70.72 42.98 -7.27
CA LEU A 5 -70.58 44.35 -6.72
C LEU A 5 -71.17 44.54 -5.29
N LEU A 6 -70.51 45.13 -4.32
CA LEU A 6 -70.03 46.48 -4.06
C LEU A 6 -69.42 46.63 -2.69
N LEU A 7 -68.31 47.36 -2.59
CA LEU A 7 -67.87 48.40 -1.66
C LEU A 7 -68.70 48.67 -0.40
N ALA A 8 -67.99 48.78 0.74
CA ALA A 8 -68.09 49.97 1.62
C ALA A 8 -66.91 50.07 2.60
N SER A 9 -66.27 51.21 2.60
CA SER A 9 -65.27 51.72 3.49
C SER A 9 -65.85 52.03 4.89
N ALA A 10 -65.13 51.78 5.96
CA ALA A 10 -65.26 52.53 7.20
C ALA A 10 -63.93 52.60 7.94
N LEU A 11 -63.42 53.80 8.03
CA LEU A 11 -62.32 54.34 8.80
C LEU A 11 -62.75 54.37 10.28
N LEU A 12 -61.94 53.83 11.20
CA LEU A 12 -61.89 54.33 12.60
C LEU A 12 -60.52 54.15 13.25
N LEU A 13 -60.10 55.20 13.82
CA LEU A 13 -58.83 55.52 14.48
C LEU A 13 -58.62 54.77 15.81
N VAL A 14 -57.33 54.51 16.13
CA VAL A 14 -56.57 54.75 17.38
C VAL A 14 -56.85 53.90 18.60
N LEU A 15 -55.81 53.16 19.03
CA LEU A 15 -55.15 53.43 20.32
C LEU A 15 -53.86 52.58 20.44
N CYS A 16 -52.79 53.31 20.81
CA CYS A 16 -51.46 52.77 21.14
C CYS A 16 -51.52 51.79 22.32
N SER A 17 -50.86 50.63 22.15
CA SER A 17 -50.29 49.93 23.29
C SER A 17 -48.88 49.46 22.87
N ALA A 18 -47.90 50.01 23.57
CA ALA A 18 -46.48 49.67 23.43
C ALA A 18 -46.27 48.25 23.89
N GLY A 19 -46.08 47.35 22.94
CA GLY A 19 -45.55 45.98 23.18
C GLY A 19 -44.11 45.98 22.72
N CYS A 20 -43.17 45.81 23.67
CA CYS A 20 -41.77 45.54 23.36
C CYS A 20 -41.68 44.25 22.54
N GLN A 21 -41.46 44.36 21.24
CA GLN A 21 -40.93 43.27 20.44
C GLN A 21 -39.44 43.17 20.71
N GLN A 22 -39.05 42.14 21.44
CA GLN A 22 -37.66 41.68 21.47
C GLN A 22 -37.27 41.27 20.04
N ALA A 23 -36.29 41.97 19.47
CA ALA A 23 -35.60 41.56 18.25
C ALA A 23 -34.98 40.18 18.48
N PRO A 24 -34.98 39.27 17.46
CA PRO A 24 -34.27 37.99 17.60
C PRO A 24 -32.80 38.33 17.83
N SER A 25 -32.21 37.73 18.86
CA SER A 25 -30.79 37.78 19.15
C SER A 25 -30.02 37.23 17.97
N GLU A 26 -29.33 38.09 17.25
CA GLU A 26 -28.29 37.66 16.32
C GLU A 26 -27.27 36.83 17.12
N SER A 27 -27.14 35.55 16.77
CA SER A 27 -26.01 34.74 17.19
C SER A 27 -24.73 35.50 16.88
N PRO A 28 -23.76 35.56 17.78
CA PRO A 28 -22.52 36.26 17.50
C PRO A 28 -21.81 35.54 16.36
N ALA A 29 -21.88 36.16 15.16
CA ALA A 29 -20.97 35.79 14.09
C ALA A 29 -19.56 35.95 14.67
N VAL A 30 -18.84 34.83 14.76
CA VAL A 30 -17.41 34.84 15.06
C VAL A 30 -16.74 35.64 13.95
N ARG A 31 -16.60 36.92 14.18
CA ARG A 31 -15.74 37.80 13.38
C ARG A 31 -14.30 37.40 13.74
N ASP A 32 -13.76 36.48 13.00
CA ASP A 32 -12.34 36.21 12.95
C ASP A 32 -11.68 37.49 12.38
N ARG A 33 -11.29 38.42 13.28
CA ARG A 33 -10.56 39.63 12.94
C ARG A 33 -9.12 39.22 12.64
N HIS A 34 -8.90 38.67 11.45
CA HIS A 34 -7.56 38.64 10.91
C HIS A 34 -7.19 40.09 10.51
N GLU A 35 -6.34 40.72 11.31
CA GLU A 35 -5.69 41.95 10.86
C GLU A 35 -4.97 41.66 9.54
N PRO A 36 -5.17 42.47 8.49
CA PRO A 36 -4.52 42.23 7.21
C PRO A 36 -3.01 42.41 7.38
N VAL A 37 -2.27 41.31 7.33
CA VAL A 37 -0.82 41.35 7.23
C VAL A 37 -0.47 41.99 5.89
N ALA A 38 0.34 43.03 5.89
CA ALA A 38 0.83 43.66 4.66
C ALA A 38 1.77 42.69 3.95
N LEU A 39 1.25 41.94 2.95
CA LEU A 39 2.01 41.00 2.16
C LEU A 39 2.87 41.74 1.14
N GLN A 40 4.16 41.39 1.06
CA GLN A 40 5.12 42.02 0.15
C GLN A 40 5.84 40.98 -0.71
N GLY A 41 6.28 41.38 -1.90
CA GLY A 41 7.05 40.53 -2.83
C GLY A 41 6.20 39.69 -3.78
N GLU A 42 6.90 38.96 -4.65
CA GLU A 42 6.29 38.10 -5.64
C GLU A 42 5.55 36.93 -4.96
N PRO A 43 4.38 36.52 -5.49
CA PRO A 43 3.58 35.48 -4.88
C PRO A 43 4.27 34.12 -4.95
N ILE A 44 4.12 33.33 -3.89
CA ILE A 44 4.47 31.89 -3.88
C ILE A 44 3.29 31.13 -4.48
N ILE A 45 3.53 30.41 -5.56
CA ILE A 45 2.50 29.61 -6.25
C ILE A 45 2.54 28.19 -5.72
N LEU A 46 1.41 27.71 -5.15
CA LEU A 46 1.16 26.36 -4.70
C LEU A 46 0.28 25.63 -5.73
N SER A 47 0.85 24.72 -6.49
CA SER A 47 0.13 23.86 -7.42
C SER A 47 -0.47 22.66 -6.66
N VAL A 48 -1.73 22.34 -6.91
CA VAL A 48 -2.47 21.25 -6.24
C VAL A 48 -3.05 20.33 -7.30
N ILE A 49 -2.79 19.03 -7.16
CA ILE A 49 -3.36 18.01 -8.06
C ILE A 49 -4.88 17.90 -7.90
N PRO A 50 -5.63 17.60 -8.98
CA PRO A 50 -7.10 17.54 -8.97
C PRO A 50 -7.61 16.15 -8.56
N VAL A 51 -7.41 15.75 -7.31
CA VAL A 51 -7.94 14.48 -6.76
C VAL A 51 -9.46 14.48 -6.73
N GLU A 52 -10.03 15.59 -6.27
CA GLU A 52 -11.47 15.89 -6.24
C GLU A 52 -11.81 17.05 -7.21
N SER A 53 -13.02 17.57 -7.10
CA SER A 53 -13.40 18.76 -7.89
C SER A 53 -12.47 19.94 -7.61
N PRO A 54 -12.20 20.82 -8.61
CA PRO A 54 -11.32 21.98 -8.41
C PRO A 54 -11.75 22.89 -7.25
N ARG A 55 -13.05 23.03 -7.04
CA ARG A 55 -13.61 23.80 -5.93
C ARG A 55 -13.27 23.15 -4.58
N SER A 56 -13.48 21.85 -4.45
CA SER A 56 -13.17 21.11 -3.22
C SER A 56 -11.68 21.21 -2.88
N MET A 57 -10.81 21.00 -3.87
CA MET A 57 -9.37 21.12 -3.67
C MET A 57 -8.93 22.54 -3.28
N TYR A 58 -9.53 23.56 -3.87
CA TYR A 58 -9.24 24.95 -3.49
C TYR A 58 -9.65 25.24 -2.05
N GLU A 59 -10.87 24.86 -1.66
CA GLU A 59 -11.40 25.05 -0.31
C GLU A 59 -10.54 24.31 0.76
N LYS A 60 -10.07 23.11 0.47
CA LYS A 60 -9.17 22.33 1.35
C LYS A 60 -7.85 23.04 1.65
N PHE A 61 -7.24 23.65 0.65
CA PHE A 61 -5.92 24.28 0.80
C PHE A 61 -5.98 25.76 1.16
N LEU A 62 -7.17 26.38 1.19
CA LEU A 62 -7.33 27.81 1.49
C LEU A 62 -6.84 28.19 2.91
N PRO A 63 -7.13 27.43 3.98
CA PRO A 63 -6.59 27.73 5.31
C PRO A 63 -5.06 27.61 5.37
N LEU A 64 -4.46 26.62 4.67
CA LEU A 64 -3.02 26.48 4.57
C LEU A 64 -2.38 27.68 3.85
N LYS A 65 -3.01 28.17 2.77
CA LYS A 65 -2.59 29.39 2.08
C LYS A 65 -2.48 30.57 3.06
N TYR A 66 -3.54 30.83 3.84
CA TYR A 66 -3.54 31.94 4.81
C TYR A 66 -2.50 31.74 5.92
N HIS A 67 -2.27 30.50 6.38
CA HIS A 67 -1.21 30.19 7.32
C HIS A 67 0.17 30.55 6.74
N LEU A 68 0.47 30.12 5.52
CA LEU A 68 1.74 30.40 4.86
C LEU A 68 1.92 31.92 4.63
N GLU A 69 0.90 32.64 4.20
CA GLU A 69 0.95 34.12 4.01
C GLU A 69 1.33 34.82 5.31
N ARG A 70 0.71 34.44 6.42
CA ARG A 70 1.05 35.04 7.75
C ARG A 70 2.48 34.75 8.18
N GLN A 71 2.96 33.54 7.93
CA GLN A 71 4.30 33.14 8.36
C GLN A 71 5.41 33.70 7.48
N LEU A 72 5.14 33.87 6.20
CA LEU A 72 6.13 34.28 5.21
C LEU A 72 6.10 35.77 4.89
N GLY A 73 5.02 36.47 5.26
CA GLY A 73 4.80 37.89 4.88
C GLY A 73 4.66 38.10 3.36
N ARG A 74 4.39 37.04 2.59
CA ARG A 74 4.30 37.03 1.13
C ARG A 74 2.98 36.48 0.66
N PRO A 75 2.42 36.97 -0.48
CA PRO A 75 1.22 36.39 -1.07
C PRO A 75 1.44 34.90 -1.45
N VAL A 76 0.41 34.08 -1.24
CA VAL A 76 0.39 32.70 -1.71
C VAL A 76 -0.80 32.52 -2.63
N GLN A 77 -0.58 31.94 -3.81
CA GLN A 77 -1.64 31.68 -4.79
C GLN A 77 -1.81 30.15 -4.95
N ILE A 78 -3.03 29.67 -4.76
CA ILE A 78 -3.37 28.28 -5.06
C ILE A 78 -3.69 28.19 -6.55
N ARG A 79 -3.05 27.22 -7.21
CA ARG A 79 -3.33 26.84 -8.59
C ARG A 79 -3.78 25.39 -8.60
N ILE A 80 -5.03 25.12 -8.94
CA ILE A 80 -5.47 23.76 -9.19
C ILE A 80 -4.98 23.36 -10.58
N ALA A 81 -4.13 22.35 -10.63
CA ALA A 81 -3.58 21.83 -11.88
C ALA A 81 -4.69 21.19 -12.74
N ARG A 82 -4.51 21.17 -14.06
CA ARG A 82 -5.44 20.50 -14.97
C ARG A 82 -5.46 19.00 -14.75
N ASP A 83 -4.30 18.43 -14.52
CA ASP A 83 -4.05 17.01 -14.28
C ASP A 83 -2.77 16.82 -13.45
N TYR A 84 -2.45 15.57 -13.09
CA TYR A 84 -1.27 15.20 -12.29
C TYR A 84 0.05 15.59 -13.00
N GLN A 85 0.13 15.42 -14.32
CA GLN A 85 1.33 15.74 -15.10
C GLN A 85 1.56 17.26 -15.18
N SER A 86 0.49 18.04 -15.29
CA SER A 86 0.57 19.51 -15.28
C SER A 86 1.12 20.05 -13.95
N ALA A 87 0.72 19.47 -12.81
CA ALA A 87 1.26 19.86 -11.51
C ALA A 87 2.78 19.62 -11.41
N VAL A 88 3.24 18.47 -11.92
CA VAL A 88 4.67 18.15 -12.01
C VAL A 88 5.38 19.11 -12.97
N ALA A 89 4.81 19.39 -14.13
CA ALA A 89 5.40 20.30 -15.13
C ALA A 89 5.54 21.72 -14.60
N ASP A 90 4.51 22.23 -13.90
CA ASP A 90 4.55 23.55 -13.24
C ASP A 90 5.70 23.63 -12.22
N LEU A 91 5.87 22.58 -11.40
CA LEU A 91 6.93 22.53 -10.38
C LEU A 91 8.33 22.44 -11.02
N VAL A 92 8.50 21.59 -12.03
CA VAL A 92 9.78 21.38 -12.74
C VAL A 92 10.24 22.60 -13.50
N SER A 93 9.31 23.33 -14.12
CA SER A 93 9.60 24.58 -14.87
C SER A 93 9.82 25.79 -13.94
N GLY A 94 9.44 25.70 -12.67
CA GLY A 94 9.42 26.84 -11.75
C GLY A 94 8.18 27.74 -11.89
N ALA A 95 7.20 27.37 -12.73
CA ALA A 95 5.91 28.04 -12.82
C ALA A 95 5.07 27.88 -11.55
N ALA A 96 5.36 26.87 -10.74
CA ALA A 96 4.94 26.75 -9.35
C ALA A 96 6.18 26.59 -8.45
N HIS A 97 6.12 27.21 -7.27
CA HIS A 97 7.17 27.16 -6.26
C HIS A 97 7.02 25.93 -5.36
N LEU A 98 5.77 25.60 -5.06
CA LEU A 98 5.36 24.46 -4.22
C LEU A 98 4.34 23.64 -4.99
N ALA A 99 4.29 22.34 -4.69
CA ALA A 99 3.21 21.47 -5.17
C ALA A 99 2.81 20.44 -4.12
N TYR A 100 1.50 20.21 -4.02
CA TYR A 100 0.94 18.99 -3.47
C TYR A 100 0.91 17.94 -4.57
N LEU A 101 1.69 16.87 -4.42
CA LEU A 101 1.83 15.81 -5.40
C LEU A 101 1.34 14.47 -4.85
N ASP A 102 0.91 13.63 -5.75
CA ASP A 102 0.68 12.21 -5.48
C ASP A 102 2.03 11.47 -5.40
N PRO A 103 2.19 10.47 -4.51
CA PRO A 103 3.43 9.71 -4.37
C PRO A 103 3.93 9.06 -5.66
N ALA A 104 3.05 8.50 -6.52
CA ALA A 104 3.48 7.90 -7.79
C ALA A 104 3.99 8.96 -8.76
N SER A 105 3.31 10.12 -8.84
CA SER A 105 3.74 11.26 -9.64
C SER A 105 5.10 11.81 -9.19
N TYR A 106 5.34 11.84 -7.87
CA TYR A 106 6.66 12.21 -7.33
C TYR A 106 7.74 11.21 -7.77
N CYS A 107 7.50 9.89 -7.65
CA CYS A 107 8.46 8.86 -8.03
C CYS A 107 8.89 8.99 -9.50
N GLU A 108 7.93 9.20 -10.40
CA GLU A 108 8.23 9.42 -11.83
C GLU A 108 8.99 10.72 -12.06
N ALA A 109 8.53 11.83 -11.44
CA ALA A 109 9.16 13.14 -11.58
C ALA A 109 10.60 13.14 -11.06
N ARG A 110 10.88 12.44 -9.98
CA ARG A 110 12.21 12.32 -9.37
C ARG A 110 13.23 11.72 -10.34
N VAL A 111 12.87 10.65 -11.04
CA VAL A 111 13.73 9.97 -12.01
C VAL A 111 13.83 10.78 -13.31
N ARG A 112 12.69 11.26 -13.83
CA ARG A 112 12.62 11.95 -15.11
C ARG A 112 13.28 13.33 -15.08
N TYR A 113 13.17 14.05 -13.97
CA TYR A 113 13.61 15.43 -13.81
C TYR A 113 14.55 15.59 -12.61
N ARG A 114 15.61 14.79 -12.59
CA ARG A 114 16.58 14.67 -11.50
C ARG A 114 16.90 16.01 -10.82
N GLY A 115 16.71 16.08 -9.52
CA GLY A 115 17.01 17.26 -8.71
C GLY A 115 16.04 18.44 -8.85
N LYS A 116 15.03 18.37 -9.75
CA LYS A 116 14.07 19.47 -9.97
C LYS A 116 12.92 19.50 -8.96
N VAL A 117 12.57 18.33 -8.39
CA VAL A 117 11.49 18.18 -7.42
C VAL A 117 12.10 17.77 -6.08
N ILE A 118 11.88 18.58 -5.05
CA ILE A 118 12.49 18.45 -3.72
C ILE A 118 11.38 18.19 -2.71
N PRO A 119 11.34 17.01 -2.05
CA PRO A 119 10.36 16.77 -1.01
C PRO A 119 10.67 17.64 0.21
N LEU A 120 9.66 18.34 0.76
CA LEU A 120 9.82 19.21 1.91
C LEU A 120 9.31 18.56 3.19
N VAL A 121 8.04 18.23 3.19
CA VAL A 121 7.33 17.68 4.36
C VAL A 121 6.30 16.65 3.94
N ARG A 122 6.02 15.73 4.86
CA ARG A 122 4.88 14.81 4.81
C ARG A 122 4.03 14.96 6.07
N ALA A 123 2.73 14.67 5.93
CA ALA A 123 1.80 14.73 7.06
C ALA A 123 2.09 13.67 8.12
N THR A 124 1.69 13.96 9.37
CA THR A 124 1.62 13.04 10.51
C THR A 124 0.22 13.02 11.10
N GLY A 125 -0.11 11.95 11.83
CA GLY A 125 -1.40 11.73 12.48
C GLY A 125 -1.66 10.24 12.67
N ALA A 126 -2.43 9.87 13.67
CA ALA A 126 -2.62 8.48 14.07
C ALA A 126 -3.21 7.59 12.95
N ASP A 127 -4.11 8.15 12.12
CA ASP A 127 -4.77 7.41 11.02
C ASP A 127 -4.45 7.98 9.62
N VAL A 128 -3.75 9.10 9.51
CA VAL A 128 -3.63 9.91 8.28
C VAL A 128 -2.20 10.16 7.85
N ALA A 129 -1.20 9.97 8.73
CA ALA A 129 0.20 9.89 8.30
C ALA A 129 0.38 8.85 7.19
N THR A 130 -0.59 7.97 7.08
CA THR A 130 -0.69 6.90 6.10
C THR A 130 -2.13 6.78 5.65
N ALA A 131 -2.46 7.35 4.50
CA ALA A 131 -3.78 7.14 3.90
C ALA A 131 -3.94 5.71 3.39
N ARG A 132 -5.19 5.31 3.28
CA ARG A 132 -5.56 4.03 2.68
C ARG A 132 -6.25 4.25 1.35
N SER A 133 -5.93 3.42 0.40
CA SER A 133 -6.79 3.19 -0.75
C SER A 133 -7.84 2.14 -0.39
N VAL A 134 -8.98 2.23 -1.02
CA VAL A 134 -10.08 1.29 -0.82
C VAL A 134 -10.65 0.81 -2.14
N LEU A 135 -11.14 -0.41 -2.13
CA LEU A 135 -12.10 -0.89 -3.12
C LEU A 135 -13.49 -0.70 -2.54
N VAL A 136 -14.38 -0.16 -3.34
CA VAL A 136 -15.76 0.15 -2.97
C VAL A 136 -16.73 -0.51 -3.91
N ALA A 137 -17.93 -0.83 -3.40
CA ALA A 137 -19.07 -1.27 -4.18
C ALA A 137 -20.33 -0.58 -3.66
N ARG A 138 -21.42 -0.63 -4.43
CA ARG A 138 -22.73 -0.21 -3.95
C ARG A 138 -23.26 -1.24 -2.94
N ASP A 139 -24.00 -0.78 -1.93
CA ASP A 139 -24.64 -1.65 -0.94
C ASP A 139 -25.82 -2.41 -1.55
N VAL A 140 -25.52 -3.33 -2.45
CA VAL A 140 -26.46 -4.26 -3.11
C VAL A 140 -25.87 -5.66 -3.08
N ARG A 141 -26.73 -6.67 -3.11
CA ARG A 141 -26.30 -8.08 -3.09
C ARG A 141 -25.38 -8.40 -4.25
N GLY A 142 -24.26 -9.08 -3.97
CA GLY A 142 -23.37 -9.68 -4.97
C GLY A 142 -21.93 -9.21 -5.01
N VAL A 143 -21.53 -8.15 -4.24
CA VAL A 143 -20.14 -7.74 -4.06
C VAL A 143 -19.95 -7.34 -2.62
N GLU A 144 -19.52 -8.26 -1.77
CA GLU A 144 -19.32 -8.02 -0.34
C GLU A 144 -17.85 -7.95 0.03
N LYS A 145 -17.03 -8.68 -0.69
CA LYS A 145 -15.59 -8.85 -0.42
C LYS A 145 -14.79 -8.71 -1.71
N ILE A 146 -13.48 -8.55 -1.59
CA ILE A 146 -12.57 -8.42 -2.74
C ILE A 146 -12.64 -9.64 -3.69
N VAL A 147 -12.96 -10.82 -3.18
CA VAL A 147 -13.06 -12.03 -4.01
C VAL A 147 -14.28 -12.03 -4.95
N ASP A 148 -15.30 -11.24 -4.64
CA ASP A 148 -16.54 -11.16 -5.42
C ASP A 148 -16.41 -10.24 -6.65
N VAL A 149 -15.28 -9.52 -6.79
CA VAL A 149 -15.11 -8.52 -7.87
C VAL A 149 -14.72 -9.14 -9.21
N ARG A 150 -14.42 -10.43 -9.27
CA ARG A 150 -14.10 -11.13 -10.52
C ARG A 150 -15.28 -11.06 -11.51
N GLY A 151 -15.01 -10.72 -12.76
CA GLY A 151 -16.02 -10.57 -13.81
C GLY A 151 -16.88 -9.30 -13.70
N LYS A 152 -16.57 -8.39 -12.73
CA LYS A 152 -17.31 -7.14 -12.55
C LYS A 152 -16.71 -6.01 -13.38
N ARG A 153 -17.47 -4.91 -13.53
CA ARG A 153 -17.01 -3.67 -14.18
C ARG A 153 -16.27 -2.82 -13.14
N LEU A 154 -14.99 -2.54 -13.41
CA LEU A 154 -14.09 -1.84 -12.48
C LEU A 154 -13.84 -0.40 -12.96
N ALA A 155 -14.06 0.58 -12.08
CA ALA A 155 -13.65 1.97 -12.28
C ALA A 155 -12.39 2.29 -11.46
N LEU A 156 -11.38 2.84 -12.12
CA LEU A 156 -10.13 3.30 -11.51
C LEU A 156 -9.88 4.77 -11.86
N GLY A 157 -8.96 5.41 -11.15
CA GLY A 157 -8.49 6.76 -11.46
C GLY A 157 -7.47 6.79 -12.58
N THR A 158 -6.82 7.94 -12.75
CA THR A 158 -5.74 8.10 -13.72
C THR A 158 -4.54 7.23 -13.34
N ARG A 159 -3.76 6.84 -14.34
CA ARG A 159 -2.57 5.96 -14.13
C ARG A 159 -1.50 6.58 -13.25
N GLU A 160 -1.52 7.89 -13.08
CA GLU A 160 -0.62 8.67 -12.23
C GLU A 160 -1.06 8.70 -10.75
N SER A 161 -2.27 8.22 -10.44
CA SER A 161 -2.79 8.22 -9.08
C SER A 161 -2.32 7.00 -8.30
N SER A 162 -1.73 7.24 -7.13
CA SER A 162 -1.43 6.17 -6.18
C SER A 162 -2.70 5.54 -5.61
N PHE A 163 -3.68 6.35 -5.19
CA PHE A 163 -4.80 5.89 -4.37
C PHE A 163 -5.99 5.39 -5.18
N SER A 164 -6.19 5.87 -6.39
CA SER A 164 -7.31 5.43 -7.23
C SER A 164 -6.90 4.52 -8.40
N TYR A 165 -5.61 4.26 -8.60
CA TYR A 165 -5.11 3.36 -9.63
C TYR A 165 -4.10 2.33 -9.10
N LEU A 166 -2.91 2.78 -8.66
CA LEU A 166 -1.79 1.90 -8.36
C LEU A 166 -2.09 0.93 -7.21
N ILE A 167 -2.54 1.49 -6.06
CA ILE A 167 -2.79 0.69 -4.86
C ILE A 167 -4.01 -0.23 -5.03
N PRO A 168 -5.15 0.20 -5.60
CA PRO A 168 -6.24 -0.70 -5.95
C PRO A 168 -5.81 -1.88 -6.81
N LEU A 169 -4.98 -1.64 -7.83
CA LEU A 169 -4.44 -2.73 -8.67
C LEU A 169 -3.50 -3.65 -7.88
N ALA A 170 -2.67 -3.10 -6.98
CA ALA A 170 -1.83 -3.92 -6.12
C ALA A 170 -2.67 -4.83 -5.21
N MET A 171 -3.75 -4.30 -4.60
CA MET A 171 -4.68 -5.08 -3.77
C MET A 171 -5.33 -6.23 -4.56
N LEU A 172 -5.74 -5.98 -5.81
CA LEU A 172 -6.31 -7.00 -6.69
C LEU A 172 -5.26 -8.04 -7.10
N TYR A 173 -4.06 -7.58 -7.44
CA TYR A 173 -2.94 -8.48 -7.75
C TYR A 173 -2.57 -9.38 -6.56
N ASP A 174 -2.63 -8.87 -5.34
CA ASP A 174 -2.33 -9.62 -4.11
C ASP A 174 -3.29 -10.79 -3.87
N VAL A 175 -4.52 -10.70 -4.36
CA VAL A 175 -5.48 -11.83 -4.36
C VAL A 175 -5.50 -12.60 -5.70
N GLY A 176 -4.46 -12.41 -6.53
CA GLY A 176 -4.28 -13.15 -7.78
C GLY A 176 -5.20 -12.72 -8.93
N MET A 177 -5.69 -11.47 -8.91
CA MET A 177 -6.49 -10.91 -9.99
C MET A 177 -5.67 -10.00 -10.89
N GLN A 178 -5.98 -10.01 -12.19
CA GLN A 178 -5.38 -9.18 -13.23
C GLN A 178 -6.49 -8.48 -14.04
N ALA A 179 -6.09 -7.54 -14.90
CA ALA A 179 -7.05 -6.77 -15.71
C ALA A 179 -8.03 -7.65 -16.51
N ASN A 180 -7.57 -8.80 -17.01
CA ASN A 180 -8.39 -9.75 -17.78
C ASN A 180 -9.43 -10.52 -16.92
N ASP A 181 -9.37 -10.40 -15.59
CA ASP A 181 -10.35 -11.00 -14.70
C ASP A 181 -11.62 -10.14 -14.53
N PHE A 182 -11.68 -8.95 -15.17
CA PHE A 182 -12.79 -8.00 -15.09
C PHE A 182 -13.57 -7.95 -16.41
N ALA A 183 -14.87 -7.66 -16.34
CA ALA A 183 -15.70 -7.46 -17.54
C ALA A 183 -15.25 -6.21 -18.31
N THR A 184 -14.98 -5.10 -17.59
CA THR A 184 -14.34 -3.89 -18.12
C THR A 184 -13.46 -3.26 -17.03
N VAL A 185 -12.46 -2.49 -17.46
CA VAL A 185 -11.66 -1.61 -16.60
C VAL A 185 -11.64 -0.23 -17.23
N ASP A 186 -12.31 0.72 -16.59
CA ASP A 186 -12.44 2.09 -17.08
C ASP A 186 -11.66 3.06 -16.18
N TYR A 187 -11.04 4.07 -16.80
CA TYR A 187 -10.21 5.05 -16.11
C TYR A 187 -10.91 6.40 -16.07
N LEU A 188 -11.29 6.82 -14.86
CA LEU A 188 -11.97 8.09 -14.59
C LEU A 188 -10.98 9.08 -13.96
N HIS A 189 -11.11 10.37 -14.30
CA HIS A 189 -10.09 11.36 -13.90
C HIS A 189 -10.13 11.76 -12.43
N GLN A 190 -11.28 11.67 -11.78
CA GLN A 190 -11.53 12.17 -10.42
C GLN A 190 -12.17 11.08 -9.58
N GLU A 191 -11.80 10.99 -8.32
CA GLU A 191 -12.32 9.99 -7.40
C GLU A 191 -13.82 10.18 -7.13
N ASP A 192 -14.34 11.41 -7.10
CA ASP A 192 -15.78 11.69 -7.03
C ASP A 192 -16.55 11.03 -8.18
N ARG A 193 -15.99 11.04 -9.41
CA ARG A 193 -16.61 10.37 -10.57
C ARG A 193 -16.62 8.86 -10.45
N ILE A 194 -15.57 8.29 -9.83
CA ILE A 194 -15.53 6.86 -9.53
C ILE A 194 -16.64 6.52 -8.54
N ALA A 195 -16.76 7.25 -7.44
CA ALA A 195 -17.80 7.06 -6.43
C ALA A 195 -19.20 7.13 -7.05
N LEU A 196 -19.47 8.19 -7.81
CA LEU A 196 -20.76 8.37 -8.49
C LEU A 196 -21.05 7.27 -9.50
N SER A 197 -20.04 6.82 -10.28
CA SER A 197 -20.21 5.75 -11.27
C SER A 197 -20.64 4.42 -10.64
N VAL A 198 -20.10 4.12 -9.44
CA VAL A 198 -20.51 2.94 -8.66
C VAL A 198 -21.92 3.12 -8.09
N LEU A 199 -22.25 4.29 -7.54
CA LEU A 199 -23.55 4.58 -6.96
C LEU A 199 -24.69 4.49 -7.99
N ILE A 200 -24.48 5.02 -9.19
CA ILE A 200 -25.49 4.94 -10.27
C ILE A 200 -25.49 3.60 -11.02
N GLY A 201 -24.51 2.72 -10.72
CA GLY A 201 -24.44 1.36 -11.27
C GLY A 201 -23.86 1.26 -12.68
N THR A 202 -23.15 2.26 -13.20
CA THR A 202 -22.36 2.13 -14.44
C THR A 202 -21.14 1.25 -14.23
N HIS A 203 -20.59 1.22 -13.01
CA HIS A 203 -19.57 0.29 -12.57
C HIS A 203 -20.03 -0.46 -11.32
N ASP A 204 -19.48 -1.65 -11.11
CA ASP A 204 -19.84 -2.49 -9.96
C ASP A 204 -18.87 -2.27 -8.80
N VAL A 205 -17.62 -1.92 -9.13
CA VAL A 205 -16.51 -1.73 -8.18
C VAL A 205 -15.70 -0.48 -8.55
N GLY A 206 -15.24 0.25 -7.56
CA GLY A 206 -14.36 1.42 -7.73
C GLY A 206 -13.15 1.38 -6.84
N GLY A 207 -12.00 1.91 -7.32
CA GLY A 207 -10.79 2.13 -6.52
C GLY A 207 -10.61 3.62 -6.23
N MET A 208 -10.44 4.02 -4.95
CA MET A 208 -10.27 5.42 -4.54
C MET A 208 -9.60 5.55 -3.17
N SER A 209 -9.31 6.78 -2.74
CA SER A 209 -8.90 7.06 -1.37
C SER A 209 -10.05 6.79 -0.38
N GLU A 210 -9.69 6.37 0.83
CA GLU A 210 -10.70 6.12 1.88
C GLU A 210 -11.43 7.43 2.26
N ALA A 211 -10.77 8.57 2.19
CA ALA A 211 -11.37 9.88 2.47
C ALA A 211 -12.54 10.17 1.54
N VAL A 212 -12.36 9.98 0.23
CA VAL A 212 -13.45 10.15 -0.74
C VAL A 212 -14.54 9.10 -0.55
N ALA A 213 -14.17 7.84 -0.31
CA ALA A 213 -15.17 6.79 -0.06
C ALA A 213 -16.09 7.09 1.14
N ARG A 214 -15.53 7.63 2.23
CA ARG A 214 -16.30 8.03 3.42
C ARG A 214 -17.31 9.16 3.13
N LYS A 215 -16.96 10.10 2.23
CA LYS A 215 -17.84 11.20 1.81
C LYS A 215 -19.16 10.70 1.21
N TYR A 216 -19.11 9.56 0.51
CA TYR A 216 -20.26 8.96 -0.16
C TYR A 216 -20.87 7.74 0.58
N ALA A 217 -20.41 7.48 1.80
CA ALA A 217 -20.92 6.33 2.58
C ALA A 217 -22.44 6.45 2.89
N ALA A 218 -22.91 7.67 3.19
CA ALA A 218 -24.33 7.94 3.43
C ALA A 218 -25.22 7.73 2.18
N ASP A 219 -24.63 7.81 1.00
CA ASP A 219 -25.32 7.61 -0.28
C ASP A 219 -25.37 6.12 -0.70
N GLY A 220 -24.84 5.21 0.14
CA GLY A 220 -24.86 3.76 -0.09
C GLY A 220 -23.58 3.20 -0.71
N LEU A 221 -22.46 3.96 -0.70
CA LEU A 221 -21.15 3.45 -1.09
C LEU A 221 -20.51 2.69 0.09
N ARG A 222 -20.18 1.42 -0.13
CA ARG A 222 -19.59 0.54 0.88
C ARG A 222 -18.15 0.19 0.54
N ILE A 223 -17.27 0.25 1.53
CA ILE A 223 -15.89 -0.24 1.42
C ILE A 223 -15.90 -1.76 1.54
N ILE A 224 -15.36 -2.44 0.52
CA ILE A 224 -15.24 -3.90 0.48
C ILE A 224 -13.83 -4.38 0.84
N LYS A 225 -12.81 -3.53 0.66
CA LYS A 225 -11.43 -3.81 1.06
C LYS A 225 -10.66 -2.51 1.30
N ARG A 226 -9.79 -2.53 2.30
CA ARG A 226 -8.81 -1.47 2.59
C ARG A 226 -7.41 -1.96 2.29
N SER A 227 -6.57 -1.06 1.76
CA SER A 227 -5.14 -1.31 1.64
C SER A 227 -4.45 -1.23 3.01
N ASP A 228 -3.22 -1.73 3.07
CA ASP A 228 -2.28 -1.27 4.08
C ASP A 228 -2.09 0.25 3.97
N PRO A 229 -1.72 0.92 5.07
CA PRO A 229 -1.45 2.36 5.05
C PRO A 229 -0.24 2.70 4.16
N VAL A 230 -0.37 3.75 3.35
CA VAL A 230 0.70 4.26 2.49
C VAL A 230 0.94 5.73 2.82
N PRO A 231 2.19 6.21 2.92
CA PRO A 231 2.46 7.63 3.15
C PRO A 231 1.75 8.51 2.13
N GLN A 232 1.03 9.51 2.62
CA GLN A 232 0.26 10.49 1.84
C GLN A 232 0.63 11.92 2.25
N LEU A 233 0.10 12.89 1.49
CA LEU A 233 0.23 14.31 1.77
C LEU A 233 1.69 14.79 1.83
N PHE A 234 2.28 14.82 0.64
CA PHE A 234 3.61 15.39 0.45
C PHE A 234 3.50 16.79 -0.16
N LEU A 235 4.21 17.72 0.44
CA LEU A 235 4.49 19.00 -0.20
C LEU A 235 5.93 18.99 -0.70
N CYS A 236 6.06 19.28 -1.99
CA CYS A 236 7.34 19.37 -2.68
C CYS A 236 7.62 20.82 -3.08
N ALA A 237 8.89 21.17 -3.19
CA ALA A 237 9.34 22.45 -3.74
C ALA A 237 10.01 22.25 -5.09
N SER A 238 9.92 23.28 -5.92
CA SER A 238 10.76 23.43 -7.12
C SER A 238 12.21 23.69 -6.74
N SER A 239 13.16 23.13 -7.49
CA SER A 239 14.57 23.52 -7.38
C SER A 239 14.83 24.99 -7.78
N ALA A 240 13.91 25.61 -8.53
CA ALA A 240 13.98 27.04 -8.88
C ALA A 240 13.68 27.97 -7.69
N MET A 241 12.99 27.46 -6.65
CA MET A 241 12.75 28.20 -5.43
C MET A 241 14.07 28.37 -4.65
N SER A 242 14.33 29.56 -4.10
CA SER A 242 15.55 29.83 -3.34
C SER A 242 15.69 28.88 -2.14
N HIS A 243 16.91 28.64 -1.68
CA HIS A 243 17.13 27.81 -0.50
C HIS A 243 16.46 28.39 0.74
N ASP A 244 16.58 29.71 0.92
CA ASP A 244 16.03 30.41 2.09
C ASP A 244 14.50 30.38 2.11
N ASP A 245 13.85 30.60 0.95
CA ASP A 245 12.39 30.47 0.83
C ASP A 245 11.93 29.03 1.13
N ARG A 246 12.64 28.01 0.62
CA ARG A 246 12.34 26.60 0.92
C ARG A 246 12.42 26.30 2.42
N GLU A 247 13.47 26.77 3.08
CA GLU A 247 13.64 26.55 4.53
C GLU A 247 12.63 27.34 5.35
N MET A 248 12.24 28.56 4.94
CA MET A 248 11.15 29.30 5.59
C MET A 248 9.81 28.56 5.48
N VAL A 249 9.45 28.10 4.28
CA VAL A 249 8.23 27.30 4.06
C VAL A 249 8.28 26.01 4.86
N ARG A 250 9.41 25.30 4.82
CA ARG A 250 9.59 24.05 5.56
C ARG A 250 9.42 24.24 7.06
N LYS A 251 10.05 25.26 7.65
CA LYS A 251 9.91 25.61 9.07
C LYS A 251 8.47 25.96 9.43
N SER A 252 7.81 26.76 8.60
CA SER A 252 6.39 27.12 8.78
C SER A 252 5.49 25.89 8.83
N LEU A 253 5.69 24.94 7.91
CA LEU A 253 4.91 23.69 7.85
C LEU A 253 5.22 22.77 9.04
N LEU A 254 6.50 22.62 9.42
CA LEU A 254 6.89 21.79 10.57
C LEU A 254 6.39 22.33 11.91
N SER A 255 6.21 23.65 12.02
CA SER A 255 5.67 24.29 13.23
C SER A 255 4.15 24.40 13.25
N LEU A 256 3.46 24.02 12.17
CA LEU A 256 2.00 24.12 12.06
C LEU A 256 1.32 23.15 13.06
N LYS A 257 0.55 23.72 14.01
CA LYS A 257 -0.23 22.98 15.02
C LYS A 257 -1.71 23.40 15.05
N ASP A 258 -2.11 24.31 14.17
CA ASP A 258 -3.50 24.73 14.06
C ASP A 258 -4.34 23.57 13.51
N THR A 259 -5.15 22.98 14.40
CA THR A 259 -5.99 21.83 14.08
C THR A 259 -7.04 22.12 13.02
N GLY A 260 -7.51 23.39 12.92
CA GLY A 260 -8.44 23.82 11.89
C GLY A 260 -7.80 23.83 10.50
N VAL A 261 -6.57 24.36 10.40
CA VAL A 261 -5.79 24.34 9.16
C VAL A 261 -5.45 22.89 8.74
N LEU A 262 -5.01 22.08 9.69
CA LEU A 262 -4.65 20.68 9.42
C LEU A 262 -5.88 19.87 8.99
N ALA A 263 -6.99 19.97 9.71
CA ALA A 263 -8.23 19.24 9.41
C ALA A 263 -8.88 19.69 8.09
N SER A 264 -8.64 20.92 7.62
CA SER A 264 -9.15 21.37 6.32
C SER A 264 -8.49 20.63 5.17
N ILE A 265 -7.20 20.30 5.30
CA ILE A 265 -6.47 19.51 4.30
C ILE A 265 -6.96 18.08 4.32
N GLU A 266 -6.92 17.46 5.50
CA GLU A 266 -7.48 16.13 5.75
C GLU A 266 -7.73 15.90 7.24
N GLN A 267 -8.86 15.27 7.56
CA GLN A 267 -9.23 14.93 8.94
C GLN A 267 -8.21 13.96 9.55
N GLY A 268 -7.75 14.25 10.79
CA GLY A 268 -6.83 13.38 11.52
C GLY A 268 -5.34 13.68 11.33
N ILE A 269 -4.97 14.67 10.51
CA ILE A 269 -3.61 15.21 10.49
C ILE A 269 -3.34 15.96 11.80
N ASP A 270 -2.21 15.70 12.43
CA ASP A 270 -1.74 16.36 13.66
C ASP A 270 -0.50 17.26 13.44
N GLY A 271 0.08 17.24 12.23
CA GLY A 271 1.21 18.06 11.85
C GLY A 271 1.95 17.57 10.62
N PHE A 272 3.17 18.09 10.47
CA PHE A 272 4.09 17.70 9.41
C PHE A 272 5.46 17.31 9.98
N VAL A 273 6.15 16.39 9.30
CA VAL A 273 7.56 16.04 9.53
C VAL A 273 8.35 16.17 8.23
N PRO A 274 9.68 16.27 8.29
CA PRO A 274 10.50 16.27 7.09
C PRO A 274 10.20 15.04 6.20
N ALA A 275 10.06 15.26 4.89
CA ALA A 275 9.95 14.19 3.93
C ALA A 275 11.32 13.83 3.38
N GLU A 276 11.60 12.53 3.32
CA GLU A 276 12.80 11.96 2.70
C GLU A 276 12.44 11.18 1.43
N ASP A 277 13.37 11.11 0.47
CA ASP A 277 13.14 10.38 -0.79
C ASP A 277 12.77 8.90 -0.56
N ARG A 278 13.36 8.27 0.46
CA ARG A 278 13.07 6.88 0.83
C ARG A 278 11.64 6.63 1.34
N ASP A 279 10.93 7.65 1.78
CA ASP A 279 9.53 7.51 2.21
C ASP A 279 8.62 7.05 1.06
N PHE A 280 9.07 7.21 -0.18
CA PHE A 280 8.38 6.81 -1.39
C PHE A 280 8.77 5.42 -1.92
N ASP A 281 9.70 4.71 -1.27
CA ASP A 281 10.23 3.44 -1.78
C ASP A 281 9.16 2.34 -1.87
N LEU A 282 8.18 2.31 -0.95
CA LEU A 282 7.03 1.41 -1.07
C LEU A 282 6.24 1.64 -2.37
N VAL A 283 6.00 2.90 -2.71
CA VAL A 283 5.28 3.26 -3.93
C VAL A 283 6.09 2.89 -5.17
N ARG A 284 7.41 3.09 -5.16
CA ARG A 284 8.32 2.65 -6.24
C ARG A 284 8.25 1.13 -6.45
N ILE A 285 8.25 0.36 -5.35
CA ILE A 285 8.11 -1.10 -5.40
C ILE A 285 6.77 -1.50 -6.01
N MET A 286 5.67 -0.85 -5.62
CA MET A 286 4.35 -1.10 -6.21
C MET A 286 4.32 -0.75 -7.70
N ILE A 287 4.86 0.41 -8.09
CA ILE A 287 4.96 0.80 -9.51
C ILE A 287 5.71 -0.28 -10.30
N ARG A 288 6.88 -0.71 -9.80
CA ARG A 288 7.67 -1.75 -10.45
C ARG A 288 6.88 -3.06 -10.60
N ASN A 289 6.20 -3.49 -9.55
CA ASN A 289 5.45 -4.74 -9.55
C ASN A 289 4.23 -4.72 -10.48
N ILE A 290 3.54 -3.58 -10.58
CA ILE A 290 2.32 -3.44 -11.41
C ILE A 290 2.66 -3.06 -12.86
N THR A 291 3.63 -2.16 -13.08
CA THR A 291 3.90 -1.58 -14.40
C THR A 291 5.18 -2.09 -15.05
N GLY A 292 6.07 -2.73 -14.28
CA GLY A 292 7.42 -3.11 -14.71
C GLY A 292 8.44 -1.96 -14.73
N LYS A 293 8.03 -0.71 -14.45
CA LYS A 293 8.93 0.45 -14.41
C LYS A 293 9.64 0.54 -13.06
N ASP A 294 10.96 0.56 -13.05
CA ASP A 294 11.75 0.71 -11.82
C ASP A 294 12.18 2.17 -11.64
N TYR A 295 11.68 2.80 -10.59
CA TYR A 295 12.00 4.17 -10.20
C TYR A 295 12.89 4.24 -8.95
N ILE A 296 13.43 3.11 -8.49
CA ILE A 296 14.38 3.09 -7.37
C ILE A 296 15.75 3.52 -7.88
N GLU A 297 16.31 4.59 -7.29
CA GLU A 297 17.66 5.02 -7.56
C GLU A 297 18.67 4.23 -6.70
N TYR A 298 19.67 3.65 -7.34
CA TYR A 298 20.74 2.92 -6.69
C TYR A 298 22.06 3.69 -6.83
N GLY A 299 22.56 4.23 -5.73
CA GLY A 299 23.83 4.92 -5.65
C GLY A 299 25.01 3.96 -5.37
N PRO A 300 26.25 4.46 -5.37
CA PRO A 300 27.45 3.63 -5.16
C PRO A 300 27.56 3.02 -3.76
N LYS A 301 26.82 3.54 -2.78
CA LYS A 301 26.72 3.00 -1.42
C LYS A 301 25.39 2.29 -1.15
N THR A 302 24.58 2.05 -2.18
CA THR A 302 23.31 1.33 -2.03
C THR A 302 23.56 -0.17 -1.97
N VAL A 303 22.96 -0.80 -0.96
CA VAL A 303 22.94 -2.26 -0.75
C VAL A 303 21.54 -2.75 -1.04
N ARG A 304 21.41 -3.70 -1.97
CA ARG A 304 20.14 -4.28 -2.39
C ARG A 304 19.83 -5.54 -1.58
N PHE A 305 18.80 -5.46 -0.75
CA PHE A 305 18.35 -6.55 0.09
C PHE A 305 17.04 -7.12 -0.48
N ALA A 306 17.11 -8.28 -1.14
CA ALA A 306 15.94 -8.91 -1.73
C ALA A 306 15.20 -9.80 -0.73
N ILE A 307 13.87 -9.71 -0.73
CA ILE A 307 13.00 -10.57 0.08
C ILE A 307 12.10 -11.38 -0.84
N LEU A 308 12.03 -12.69 -0.61
CA LEU A 308 11.16 -13.59 -1.35
C LEU A 308 9.69 -13.14 -1.18
N PRO A 309 8.93 -12.92 -2.26
CA PRO A 309 7.60 -12.30 -2.21
C PRO A 309 6.52 -13.28 -1.76
N LEU A 310 6.50 -13.59 -0.48
CA LEU A 310 5.53 -14.48 0.14
C LEU A 310 4.24 -13.77 0.55
N TYR A 311 4.34 -12.47 0.81
CA TYR A 311 3.25 -11.59 1.22
C TYR A 311 3.12 -10.42 0.25
N PRO A 312 2.02 -9.63 0.32
CA PRO A 312 1.91 -8.34 -0.36
C PRO A 312 3.15 -7.46 -0.15
N ALA A 313 3.51 -6.71 -1.19
CA ALA A 313 4.70 -5.86 -1.13
C ALA A 313 4.65 -4.84 0.02
N SER A 314 3.45 -4.30 0.32
CA SER A 314 3.21 -3.40 1.45
C SER A 314 3.53 -4.07 2.79
N THR A 315 3.05 -5.29 2.98
CA THR A 315 3.29 -6.08 4.19
C THR A 315 4.79 -6.38 4.38
N ILE A 316 5.48 -6.79 3.31
CA ILE A 316 6.93 -7.04 3.36
C ILE A 316 7.68 -5.75 3.68
N TYR A 317 7.30 -4.64 3.03
CA TYR A 317 7.93 -3.34 3.27
C TYR A 317 7.77 -2.91 4.73
N GLN A 318 6.56 -2.95 5.28
CA GLN A 318 6.30 -2.58 6.67
C GLN A 318 7.09 -3.43 7.67
N ARG A 319 7.25 -4.72 7.39
CA ARG A 319 7.98 -5.65 8.26
C ARG A 319 9.49 -5.40 8.27
N TYR A 320 10.07 -5.09 7.12
CA TYR A 320 11.53 -5.12 6.97
C TYR A 320 12.16 -3.76 6.75
N GLU A 321 11.41 -2.70 6.45
CA GLU A 321 11.96 -1.34 6.34
C GLU A 321 12.62 -0.85 7.65
N PRO A 322 12.08 -1.12 8.86
CA PRO A 322 12.77 -0.79 10.10
C PRO A 322 14.16 -1.47 10.22
N LEU A 323 14.27 -2.73 9.78
CA LEU A 323 15.54 -3.45 9.72
C LEU A 323 16.51 -2.80 8.71
N MET A 324 16.02 -2.41 7.52
CA MET A 324 16.85 -1.72 6.53
C MET A 324 17.39 -0.39 7.07
N ARG A 325 16.56 0.39 7.77
CA ARG A 325 17.00 1.63 8.43
C ARG A 325 18.05 1.36 9.51
N TYR A 326 17.87 0.32 10.30
CA TYR A 326 18.84 -0.09 11.32
C TYR A 326 20.19 -0.47 10.69
N LEU A 327 20.20 -1.32 9.67
CA LEU A 327 21.41 -1.71 8.96
C LEU A 327 22.08 -0.50 8.29
N SER A 328 21.30 0.40 7.69
CA SER A 328 21.85 1.62 7.07
C SER A 328 22.57 2.50 8.08
N ARG A 329 21.95 2.78 9.22
CA ARG A 329 22.55 3.61 10.28
C ARG A 329 23.84 3.02 10.86
N ASN A 330 23.91 1.69 10.99
CA ASN A 330 25.04 1.03 11.64
C ASN A 330 26.18 0.64 10.69
N THR A 331 25.95 0.66 9.37
CA THR A 331 26.97 0.28 8.37
C THR A 331 27.53 1.45 7.59
N GLY A 332 26.77 2.56 7.46
CA GLY A 332 27.09 3.69 6.60
C GLY A 332 26.80 3.44 5.11
N TYR A 333 26.10 2.35 4.80
CA TYR A 333 25.53 2.04 3.48
C TYR A 333 24.03 2.30 3.48
N GLU A 334 23.44 2.56 2.31
CA GLU A 334 22.00 2.70 2.17
C GLU A 334 21.38 1.36 1.79
N PHE A 335 20.77 0.67 2.76
CA PHE A 335 20.03 -0.56 2.49
C PHE A 335 18.67 -0.26 1.91
N LYS A 336 18.37 -0.84 0.73
CA LYS A 336 17.08 -0.74 0.06
C LYS A 336 16.46 -2.11 -0.15
N LEU A 337 15.16 -2.20 0.16
CA LEU A 337 14.39 -3.40 -0.10
C LEU A 337 14.17 -3.60 -1.60
N VAL A 338 14.36 -4.83 -2.04
CA VAL A 338 13.96 -5.31 -3.37
C VAL A 338 12.91 -6.40 -3.16
N ILE A 339 11.69 -6.15 -3.61
CA ILE A 339 10.56 -7.09 -3.48
C ILE A 339 10.13 -7.51 -4.88
N PRO A 340 10.61 -8.65 -5.39
CA PRO A 340 10.25 -9.17 -6.72
C PRO A 340 8.76 -9.50 -6.83
N ARG A 341 8.25 -9.64 -8.04
CA ARG A 341 6.83 -9.97 -8.30
C ARG A 341 6.48 -11.43 -7.94
N ASP A 342 7.44 -12.33 -8.17
CA ASP A 342 7.27 -13.76 -7.95
C ASP A 342 8.60 -14.44 -7.61
N PHE A 343 8.54 -15.74 -7.32
CA PHE A 343 9.71 -16.57 -6.96
C PHE A 343 10.72 -16.69 -8.10
N ASP A 344 10.24 -16.72 -9.35
CA ASP A 344 11.10 -16.81 -10.53
C ASP A 344 11.91 -15.55 -10.74
N GLU A 345 11.27 -14.39 -10.58
CA GLU A 345 11.97 -13.11 -10.63
C GLU A 345 12.98 -12.97 -9.50
N PHE A 346 12.61 -13.36 -8.27
CA PHE A 346 13.53 -13.38 -7.13
C PHE A 346 14.81 -14.18 -7.46
N MET A 347 14.65 -15.41 -7.91
CA MET A 347 15.80 -16.27 -8.25
C MET A 347 16.65 -15.68 -9.38
N ARG A 348 16.02 -15.15 -10.43
CA ARG A 348 16.75 -14.48 -11.52
C ARG A 348 17.55 -13.30 -11.02
N MET A 349 16.97 -12.46 -10.17
CA MET A 349 17.64 -11.27 -9.61
C MET A 349 18.83 -11.65 -8.74
N VAL A 350 18.69 -12.66 -7.86
CA VAL A 350 19.81 -13.12 -7.02
C VAL A 350 20.91 -13.70 -7.90
N LYS A 351 20.58 -14.59 -8.84
CA LYS A 351 21.56 -15.23 -9.75
C LYS A 351 22.21 -14.25 -10.74
N SER A 352 21.59 -13.12 -11.05
CA SER A 352 22.20 -12.08 -11.89
C SER A 352 23.32 -11.31 -11.17
N GLY A 353 23.41 -11.45 -9.83
CA GLY A 353 24.44 -10.78 -9.01
C GLY A 353 24.17 -9.30 -8.76
N ILE A 354 22.95 -8.83 -9.00
CA ILE A 354 22.55 -7.46 -8.67
C ILE A 354 22.08 -7.33 -7.22
N ILE A 355 21.86 -8.45 -6.52
CA ILE A 355 21.41 -8.50 -5.13
C ILE A 355 22.61 -8.75 -4.23
N ASP A 356 22.75 -7.97 -3.16
CA ASP A 356 23.83 -8.11 -2.18
C ASP A 356 23.46 -9.08 -1.06
N PHE A 357 22.23 -8.97 -0.56
CA PHE A 357 21.66 -9.84 0.46
C PHE A 357 20.28 -10.33 0.04
N SER A 358 19.95 -11.55 0.44
CA SER A 358 18.65 -12.15 0.12
C SER A 358 18.07 -12.86 1.35
N TYR A 359 16.75 -12.76 1.53
CA TYR A 359 16.00 -13.47 2.54
C TYR A 359 14.96 -14.35 1.86
N GLN A 360 15.09 -15.64 2.01
CA GLN A 360 14.31 -16.65 1.28
C GLN A 360 14.06 -17.89 2.10
N ASN A 361 13.13 -18.71 1.63
CA ASN A 361 12.91 -20.04 2.21
C ASN A 361 14.12 -20.97 1.97
N PRO A 362 14.31 -22.00 2.80
CA PRO A 362 15.49 -22.86 2.73
C PRO A 362 15.60 -23.66 1.41
N TYR A 363 14.48 -23.94 0.74
CA TYR A 363 14.51 -24.64 -0.55
C TYR A 363 15.00 -23.73 -1.69
N ILE A 364 14.51 -22.51 -1.75
CA ILE A 364 15.01 -21.50 -2.71
C ILE A 364 16.50 -21.24 -2.46
N PHE A 365 16.91 -21.15 -1.18
CA PHE A 365 18.33 -21.05 -0.84
C PHE A 365 19.12 -22.22 -1.45
N ALA A 366 18.71 -23.46 -1.18
CA ALA A 366 19.38 -24.66 -1.68
C ALA A 366 19.44 -24.71 -3.23
N GLN A 367 18.37 -24.27 -3.90
CA GLN A 367 18.34 -24.19 -5.38
C GLN A 367 19.26 -23.12 -5.96
N ILE A 368 19.38 -21.97 -5.28
CA ILE A 368 20.32 -20.92 -5.72
C ILE A 368 21.75 -21.37 -5.47
N ASP A 369 22.04 -21.92 -4.29
CA ASP A 369 23.39 -22.31 -3.87
C ASP A 369 23.99 -23.50 -4.67
N ARG A 370 23.18 -24.20 -5.47
CA ARG A 370 23.69 -25.18 -6.45
C ARG A 370 24.50 -24.55 -7.58
N ASP A 371 24.01 -23.41 -8.09
CA ASP A 371 24.48 -22.81 -9.35
C ASP A 371 25.12 -21.45 -9.13
N TYR A 372 24.92 -20.85 -7.98
CA TYR A 372 25.32 -19.49 -7.67
C TYR A 372 25.81 -19.38 -6.23
N ASP A 373 26.96 -18.76 -6.07
CA ASP A 373 27.67 -18.71 -4.79
C ASP A 373 27.02 -17.69 -3.83
N ILE A 374 26.10 -18.17 -3.00
CA ILE A 374 25.53 -17.46 -1.86
C ILE A 374 25.92 -18.16 -0.55
N ARG A 375 26.01 -17.42 0.54
CA ARG A 375 26.31 -17.97 1.86
C ARG A 375 25.26 -17.55 2.88
N PRO A 376 24.73 -18.46 3.70
CA PRO A 376 23.83 -18.09 4.77
C PRO A 376 24.63 -17.39 5.88
N ILE A 377 24.16 -16.23 6.33
CA ILE A 377 24.82 -15.44 7.39
C ILE A 377 24.00 -15.40 8.67
N ALA A 378 22.70 -15.53 8.58
CA ALA A 378 21.77 -15.59 9.72
C ALA A 378 20.53 -16.40 9.32
N ALA A 379 19.79 -16.87 10.30
CA ALA A 379 18.47 -17.47 10.13
C ALA A 379 17.48 -16.80 11.10
N THR A 380 16.23 -16.64 10.67
CA THR A 380 15.19 -16.06 11.53
C THR A 380 14.67 -17.08 12.53
N VAL A 381 14.47 -16.68 13.77
CA VAL A 381 13.73 -17.42 14.79
C VAL A 381 12.43 -16.71 15.08
N SER A 382 11.31 -17.34 14.79
CA SER A 382 9.99 -16.71 14.94
C SER A 382 9.41 -16.94 16.34
N GLU A 383 8.47 -16.08 16.75
CA GLU A 383 7.67 -16.32 17.95
C GLU A 383 6.75 -17.54 17.76
N PRO A 384 6.51 -18.33 18.81
CA PRO A 384 5.55 -19.42 18.76
C PRO A 384 4.14 -18.89 18.39
N GLY A 385 3.54 -19.43 17.31
CA GLY A 385 2.22 -19.02 16.83
C GLY A 385 2.21 -17.83 15.85
N GLU A 386 3.36 -17.22 15.55
CA GLU A 386 3.48 -16.15 14.56
C GLU A 386 3.64 -16.69 13.12
N GLU A 387 3.16 -15.90 12.14
CA GLU A 387 2.94 -16.32 10.74
C GLU A 387 4.20 -16.69 9.92
N VAL A 388 5.38 -16.28 10.35
CA VAL A 388 6.63 -16.69 9.68
C VAL A 388 7.25 -17.80 10.49
N GLY A 389 6.85 -19.04 10.20
CA GLY A 389 7.38 -20.21 10.86
C GLY A 389 7.31 -20.09 12.39
N GLY A 390 6.14 -20.29 12.96
CA GLY A 390 6.00 -20.33 14.42
C GLY A 390 7.01 -21.29 15.03
N GLY A 391 7.95 -20.77 15.81
CA GLY A 391 9.08 -21.53 16.31
C GLY A 391 10.22 -21.66 15.29
N GLU A 392 11.06 -22.66 15.46
CA GLU A 392 12.25 -22.91 14.63
C GLU A 392 11.95 -23.46 13.23
N THR A 393 10.68 -23.80 12.94
CA THR A 393 10.31 -24.54 11.73
C THR A 393 8.91 -24.15 11.23
N PHE A 394 8.62 -24.41 9.94
CA PHE A 394 7.29 -24.23 9.35
C PHE A 394 6.85 -25.48 8.59
N ARG A 395 5.54 -25.66 8.36
CA ARG A 395 5.01 -26.84 7.65
C ARG A 395 4.09 -26.46 6.51
N GLY A 396 3.97 -27.37 5.55
CA GLY A 396 2.97 -27.32 4.50
C GLY A 396 1.71 -28.06 4.87
N VAL A 397 0.59 -27.66 4.25
CA VAL A 397 -0.68 -28.38 4.34
C VAL A 397 -1.24 -28.63 2.95
N ILE A 398 -2.00 -29.72 2.82
CA ILE A 398 -2.83 -30.02 1.66
C ILE A 398 -4.25 -29.64 2.04
N ILE A 399 -4.87 -28.75 1.29
CA ILE A 399 -6.22 -28.27 1.53
C ILE A 399 -7.18 -28.76 0.45
N THR A 400 -8.44 -28.94 0.81
CA THR A 400 -9.56 -29.22 -0.09
C THR A 400 -10.82 -28.53 0.42
N ARG A 401 -11.88 -28.48 -0.38
CA ARG A 401 -13.19 -28.03 0.11
C ARG A 401 -13.71 -29.00 1.17
N SER A 402 -14.44 -28.47 2.15
CA SER A 402 -15.03 -29.29 3.22
C SER A 402 -16.08 -30.28 2.70
N ASP A 403 -16.80 -29.93 1.63
CA ASP A 403 -17.79 -30.76 0.93
C ASP A 403 -17.18 -31.72 -0.10
N SER A 404 -15.85 -31.68 -0.31
CA SER A 404 -15.15 -32.55 -1.26
C SER A 404 -15.25 -34.04 -0.88
N SER A 405 -15.32 -34.89 -1.89
CA SER A 405 -15.22 -36.34 -1.76
C SER A 405 -13.82 -36.84 -1.38
N LEU A 406 -12.78 -36.03 -1.54
CA LEU A 406 -11.40 -36.36 -1.17
C LEU A 406 -11.32 -36.54 0.35
N LYS A 407 -10.96 -37.72 0.85
CA LYS A 407 -10.87 -38.03 2.29
C LYS A 407 -9.45 -38.39 2.73
N THR A 408 -8.65 -38.92 1.80
CA THR A 408 -7.27 -39.32 2.02
C THR A 408 -6.36 -38.74 0.95
N ILE A 409 -5.05 -38.86 1.14
CA ILE A 409 -4.07 -38.41 0.13
C ILE A 409 -4.09 -39.28 -1.13
N ASP A 410 -4.53 -40.55 -1.04
CA ASP A 410 -4.66 -41.45 -2.19
C ASP A 410 -5.73 -40.96 -3.18
N ASP A 411 -6.75 -40.28 -2.67
CA ASP A 411 -7.80 -39.68 -3.49
C ASP A 411 -7.29 -38.53 -4.39
N LEU A 412 -6.06 -38.05 -4.16
CA LEU A 412 -5.42 -37.01 -4.98
C LEU A 412 -4.97 -37.50 -6.36
N MET A 413 -4.89 -38.84 -6.56
CA MET A 413 -4.44 -39.41 -7.83
C MET A 413 -5.26 -38.90 -9.01
N GLY A 414 -4.57 -38.32 -10.02
CA GLY A 414 -5.18 -37.74 -11.21
C GLY A 414 -5.95 -36.45 -10.99
N LYS A 415 -6.01 -35.91 -9.77
CA LYS A 415 -6.75 -34.67 -9.44
C LYS A 415 -5.98 -33.41 -9.83
N ARG A 416 -6.73 -32.31 -10.00
CA ARG A 416 -6.18 -30.99 -10.24
C ARG A 416 -5.80 -30.35 -8.92
N VAL A 417 -4.49 -30.17 -8.73
CA VAL A 417 -3.91 -29.62 -7.50
C VAL A 417 -3.23 -28.30 -7.79
N MET A 418 -3.72 -27.23 -7.19
CA MET A 418 -3.06 -25.92 -7.28
C MET A 418 -1.88 -25.83 -6.32
N ILE A 419 -0.81 -25.20 -6.78
CA ILE A 419 0.40 -24.89 -6.00
C ILE A 419 0.82 -23.44 -6.23
N PRO A 420 1.44 -22.76 -5.27
CA PRO A 420 1.93 -21.39 -5.50
C PRO A 420 3.09 -21.37 -6.49
N SER A 421 3.96 -22.36 -6.44
CA SER A 421 5.06 -22.59 -7.39
C SER A 421 5.73 -23.93 -7.04
N THR A 422 6.34 -24.60 -8.01
CA THR A 422 7.22 -25.77 -7.77
C THR A 422 8.45 -25.43 -6.92
N ARG A 423 8.74 -24.15 -6.72
CA ARG A 423 9.84 -23.63 -5.88
C ARG A 423 9.40 -23.23 -4.46
N SER A 424 8.13 -23.39 -4.14
CA SER A 424 7.64 -23.10 -2.79
C SER A 424 8.01 -24.20 -1.82
N ALA A 425 8.76 -23.86 -0.76
CA ALA A 425 9.10 -24.82 0.28
C ALA A 425 7.86 -25.34 1.02
N GLY A 426 7.00 -24.45 1.53
CA GLY A 426 5.80 -24.80 2.27
C GLY A 426 4.55 -25.04 1.43
N GLY A 427 4.57 -24.70 0.13
CA GLY A 427 3.44 -24.90 -0.77
C GLY A 427 3.70 -25.92 -1.90
N PHE A 428 4.83 -26.60 -1.87
CA PHE A 428 5.13 -27.67 -2.81
C PHE A 428 6.14 -28.68 -2.27
N LEU A 429 7.35 -28.23 -1.87
CA LEU A 429 8.42 -29.16 -1.49
C LEU A 429 8.02 -30.06 -0.32
N SER A 430 7.47 -29.48 0.74
CA SER A 430 7.06 -30.26 1.93
C SER A 430 5.97 -31.29 1.59
N GLN A 431 5.00 -30.92 0.76
CA GLN A 431 3.97 -31.84 0.29
C GLN A 431 4.54 -32.90 -0.66
N LYS A 432 5.46 -32.53 -1.55
CA LYS A 432 6.16 -33.48 -2.42
C LYS A 432 6.91 -34.53 -1.63
N ILE A 433 7.66 -34.12 -0.59
CA ILE A 433 8.37 -35.05 0.30
C ILE A 433 7.37 -35.96 1.02
N TYR A 434 6.31 -35.36 1.59
CA TYR A 434 5.27 -36.10 2.31
C TYR A 434 4.57 -37.13 1.40
N LEU A 435 4.12 -36.75 0.22
CA LEU A 435 3.46 -37.66 -0.73
C LEU A 435 4.39 -38.77 -1.20
N ARG A 436 5.67 -38.47 -1.44
CA ARG A 436 6.67 -39.50 -1.82
C ARG A 436 6.87 -40.55 -0.74
N GLN A 437 6.82 -40.16 0.54
CA GLN A 437 6.88 -41.11 1.68
C GLN A 437 5.68 -42.08 1.70
N HIS A 438 4.56 -41.69 1.06
CA HIS A 438 3.35 -42.49 0.91
C HIS A 438 3.20 -43.09 -0.50
N GLY A 439 4.28 -43.13 -1.29
CA GLY A 439 4.29 -43.78 -2.60
C GLY A 439 3.72 -42.95 -3.76
N ILE A 440 3.34 -41.68 -3.52
CA ILE A 440 2.73 -40.78 -4.52
C ILE A 440 3.80 -39.81 -5.05
N SER A 441 3.93 -39.68 -6.37
CA SER A 441 4.76 -38.69 -7.03
C SER A 441 3.91 -37.45 -7.42
N ALA A 442 4.15 -36.32 -6.77
CA ALA A 442 3.37 -35.13 -7.04
C ALA A 442 3.40 -34.71 -8.52
N GLU A 443 4.56 -34.85 -9.19
CA GLU A 443 4.73 -34.43 -10.59
C GLU A 443 4.15 -35.42 -11.60
N ARG A 444 4.14 -36.72 -11.26
CA ARG A 444 3.65 -37.76 -12.17
C ARG A 444 2.17 -38.06 -11.98
N ASP A 445 1.73 -38.12 -10.71
CA ASP A 445 0.44 -38.68 -10.33
C ASP A 445 -0.65 -37.63 -10.13
N LEU A 446 -0.28 -36.29 -10.09
CA LEU A 446 -1.19 -35.19 -9.93
C LEU A 446 -1.19 -34.27 -11.17
N ARG A 447 -2.28 -33.51 -11.37
CA ARG A 447 -2.37 -32.45 -12.38
C ARG A 447 -2.06 -31.10 -11.70
N LEU A 448 -0.78 -30.74 -11.66
CA LEU A 448 -0.34 -29.52 -11.00
C LEU A 448 -0.71 -28.26 -11.79
N VAL A 449 -1.23 -27.23 -11.09
CA VAL A 449 -1.56 -25.92 -11.62
C VAL A 449 -0.81 -24.85 -10.82
N ASP A 450 0.04 -24.09 -11.48
CA ASP A 450 0.81 -23.00 -10.87
C ASP A 450 -0.06 -21.76 -10.71
N ALA A 451 -0.34 -21.37 -9.46
CA ALA A 451 -1.18 -20.22 -9.09
C ALA A 451 -0.38 -18.99 -8.69
N LYS A 452 0.96 -19.05 -8.67
CA LYS A 452 1.92 -17.98 -8.34
C LYS A 452 1.90 -17.52 -6.88
N ARG A 453 0.78 -17.65 -6.16
CA ARG A 453 0.59 -17.18 -4.77
C ARG A 453 -0.23 -18.18 -3.96
N HIS A 454 0.01 -18.22 -2.65
CA HIS A 454 -0.74 -19.08 -1.72
C HIS A 454 -2.22 -18.67 -1.64
N GLU A 455 -2.51 -17.38 -1.64
CA GLU A 455 -3.88 -16.84 -1.60
C GLU A 455 -4.67 -17.31 -2.83
N ARG A 456 -4.03 -17.32 -4.00
CA ARG A 456 -4.69 -17.78 -5.25
C ARG A 456 -4.96 -19.30 -5.21
N VAL A 457 -4.10 -20.07 -4.56
CA VAL A 457 -4.34 -21.52 -4.33
C VAL A 457 -5.57 -21.71 -3.45
N ILE A 458 -5.65 -20.98 -2.33
CA ILE A 458 -6.78 -21.07 -1.40
C ILE A 458 -8.10 -20.70 -2.11
N LEU A 459 -8.10 -19.59 -2.84
CA LEU A 459 -9.27 -19.14 -3.60
C LEU A 459 -9.65 -20.13 -4.71
N GLY A 460 -8.68 -20.73 -5.40
CA GLY A 460 -8.93 -21.72 -6.44
C GLY A 460 -9.60 -22.99 -5.89
N VAL A 461 -9.21 -23.42 -4.70
CA VAL A 461 -9.88 -24.52 -4.00
C VAL A 461 -11.26 -24.10 -3.50
N TYR A 462 -11.37 -22.94 -2.87
CA TYR A 462 -12.63 -22.38 -2.37
C TYR A 462 -13.69 -22.29 -3.47
N ASN A 463 -13.31 -21.79 -4.65
CA ASN A 463 -14.19 -21.60 -5.80
C ASN A 463 -14.40 -22.89 -6.62
N GLY A 464 -13.77 -24.00 -6.26
CA GLY A 464 -13.88 -25.26 -7.01
C GLY A 464 -13.10 -25.28 -8.33
N GLU A 465 -12.17 -24.35 -8.54
CA GLU A 465 -11.30 -24.32 -9.72
C GLU A 465 -10.23 -25.45 -9.66
N ALA A 466 -9.93 -25.95 -8.46
CA ALA A 466 -9.08 -27.08 -8.21
C ALA A 466 -9.69 -28.02 -7.15
N ASP A 467 -9.35 -29.32 -7.24
CA ASP A 467 -9.83 -30.33 -6.32
C ASP A 467 -9.12 -30.25 -4.96
N ALA A 468 -7.83 -29.85 -4.98
CA ALA A 468 -7.00 -29.65 -3.80
C ALA A 468 -5.98 -28.53 -4.04
N GLY A 469 -5.34 -28.08 -2.95
CA GLY A 469 -4.28 -27.09 -2.99
C GLY A 469 -3.17 -27.38 -2.01
N PHE A 470 -1.93 -27.06 -2.39
CA PHE A 470 -0.77 -27.11 -1.52
C PHE A 470 -0.41 -25.71 -1.08
N ILE A 471 -0.37 -25.49 0.21
CA ILE A 471 -0.05 -24.19 0.78
C ILE A 471 0.84 -24.35 2.02
N ARG A 472 1.47 -23.26 2.43
CA ARG A 472 1.96 -23.13 3.78
C ARG A 472 0.77 -22.93 4.72
N GLU A 473 0.77 -23.58 5.88
CA GLU A 473 -0.35 -23.55 6.83
C GLU A 473 -0.78 -22.13 7.20
N THR A 474 0.16 -21.25 7.51
CA THR A 474 -0.10 -19.86 7.91
C THR A 474 -0.67 -18.98 6.78
N ALA A 475 -0.70 -19.44 5.53
CA ALA A 475 -1.35 -18.72 4.45
C ALA A 475 -2.88 -18.66 4.60
N LEU A 476 -3.48 -19.57 5.38
CA LEU A 476 -4.91 -19.54 5.68
C LEU A 476 -5.32 -18.27 6.45
N ASP A 477 -4.45 -17.76 7.31
CA ASP A 477 -4.73 -16.57 8.13
C ASP A 477 -4.87 -15.29 7.29
N VAL A 478 -4.27 -15.26 6.08
CA VAL A 478 -4.31 -14.09 5.18
C VAL A 478 -5.74 -13.86 4.64
N LEU A 479 -6.50 -14.94 4.46
CA LEU A 479 -7.85 -14.88 3.87
C LEU A 479 -8.97 -15.18 4.88
N LYS A 480 -8.68 -15.31 6.16
CA LYS A 480 -9.68 -15.71 7.18
C LYS A 480 -10.87 -14.76 7.28
N ASP A 481 -10.66 -13.48 6.98
CA ASP A 481 -11.71 -12.45 7.01
C ASP A 481 -12.36 -12.25 5.61
N GLU A 482 -11.79 -12.88 4.56
CA GLU A 482 -12.23 -12.72 3.17
C GLU A 482 -13.12 -13.87 2.69
N ILE A 483 -12.93 -15.08 3.23
CA ILE A 483 -13.71 -16.26 2.85
C ILE A 483 -14.26 -16.99 4.08
N ASP A 484 -15.28 -17.82 3.88
CA ASP A 484 -15.76 -18.71 4.95
C ASP A 484 -14.81 -19.89 5.11
N MET A 485 -13.92 -19.81 6.11
CA MET A 485 -12.91 -20.82 6.39
C MET A 485 -13.50 -22.21 6.69
N ARG A 486 -14.78 -22.33 7.06
CA ARG A 486 -15.46 -23.61 7.28
C ARG A 486 -15.64 -24.39 5.98
N GLN A 487 -15.54 -23.73 4.83
CA GLN A 487 -15.59 -24.38 3.51
C GLN A 487 -14.23 -24.94 3.07
N ILE A 488 -13.16 -24.71 3.83
CA ILE A 488 -11.83 -25.26 3.57
C ILE A 488 -11.51 -26.28 4.66
N ARG A 489 -10.97 -27.42 4.26
CA ARG A 489 -10.51 -28.48 5.16
C ARG A 489 -9.06 -28.83 4.86
N ILE A 490 -8.27 -29.03 5.91
CA ILE A 490 -6.93 -29.60 5.81
C ILE A 490 -7.07 -31.10 5.63
N LEU A 491 -6.60 -31.63 4.50
CA LEU A 491 -6.59 -33.04 4.18
C LEU A 491 -5.37 -33.74 4.85
N ALA A 492 -4.21 -33.09 4.80
CA ALA A 492 -2.98 -33.56 5.43
C ALA A 492 -2.05 -32.41 5.80
N ALA A 493 -1.21 -32.64 6.82
CA ALA A 493 -0.13 -31.73 7.20
C ALA A 493 1.21 -32.44 7.08
N THR A 494 2.24 -31.71 6.62
CA THR A 494 3.59 -32.26 6.40
C THR A 494 4.46 -32.16 7.65
N SER A 495 5.65 -32.78 7.61
CA SER A 495 6.72 -32.48 8.56
C SER A 495 7.20 -31.03 8.40
N THR A 496 7.83 -30.50 9.43
CA THR A 496 8.39 -29.15 9.46
C THR A 496 9.65 -29.03 8.62
N LEU A 497 9.92 -27.81 8.13
CA LEU A 497 11.13 -27.43 7.39
C LEU A 497 11.97 -26.44 8.21
N PRO A 498 13.30 -26.35 7.95
CA PRO A 498 14.18 -25.44 8.68
C PRO A 498 13.82 -23.98 8.47
N ASN A 499 14.33 -23.11 9.34
CA ASN A 499 14.18 -21.67 9.31
C ASN A 499 14.71 -21.01 8.04
N TRP A 500 14.18 -19.83 7.76
CA TRP A 500 14.52 -19.05 6.59
C TRP A 500 15.89 -18.38 6.77
N PRO A 501 16.87 -18.68 5.88
CA PRO A 501 18.17 -18.02 5.91
C PRO A 501 18.14 -16.63 5.28
N ILE A 502 18.90 -15.71 5.89
CA ILE A 502 19.43 -14.53 5.23
C ILE A 502 20.76 -14.92 4.64
N ALA A 503 20.91 -14.72 3.34
CA ALA A 503 22.12 -15.06 2.60
C ALA A 503 22.82 -13.81 2.06
N TRP A 504 24.11 -13.89 1.98
CA TRP A 504 24.99 -12.94 1.32
C TRP A 504 25.43 -13.50 -0.03
N THR A 505 25.49 -12.66 -1.07
CA THR A 505 26.02 -13.03 -2.38
C THR A 505 27.49 -12.66 -2.45
N LYS A 506 28.38 -13.57 -2.87
CA LYS A 506 29.84 -13.39 -2.84
C LYS A 506 30.37 -12.21 -3.70
N LYS A 507 29.53 -11.63 -4.56
CA LYS A 507 29.91 -10.45 -5.36
C LYS A 507 29.95 -9.15 -4.54
N SER A 508 29.27 -9.10 -3.39
CA SER A 508 29.29 -7.94 -2.52
C SER A 508 30.45 -8.01 -1.50
N ASN A 509 30.69 -6.89 -0.82
CA ASN A 509 31.83 -6.71 0.08
C ASN A 509 31.81 -7.70 1.26
N PRO A 510 32.83 -8.61 1.42
CA PRO A 510 32.87 -9.57 2.52
C PRO A 510 32.91 -8.93 3.92
N ALA A 511 33.58 -7.79 4.06
CA ALA A 511 33.65 -7.06 5.36
C ALA A 511 32.26 -6.53 5.74
N LEU A 512 31.47 -6.08 4.77
CA LEU A 512 30.08 -5.69 5.00
C LEU A 512 29.24 -6.89 5.42
N ALA A 513 29.43 -8.05 4.77
CA ALA A 513 28.69 -9.27 5.13
C ALA A 513 28.93 -9.68 6.58
N GLY A 514 30.19 -9.67 7.02
CA GLY A 514 30.54 -9.96 8.43
C GLY A 514 29.92 -8.96 9.41
N LYS A 515 29.92 -7.66 9.04
CA LYS A 515 29.29 -6.63 9.88
C LYS A 515 27.76 -6.81 9.94
N VAL A 516 27.10 -7.10 8.82
CA VAL A 516 25.65 -7.37 8.78
C VAL A 516 25.32 -8.61 9.61
N GLN A 517 26.10 -9.70 9.50
CA GLN A 517 25.93 -10.89 10.33
C GLN A 517 25.99 -10.54 11.82
N GLN A 518 27.01 -9.82 12.24
CA GLN A 518 27.14 -9.41 13.64
C GLN A 518 25.94 -8.58 14.10
N LEU A 519 25.51 -7.59 13.31
CA LEU A 519 24.37 -6.74 13.62
C LEU A 519 23.07 -7.53 13.76
N LEU A 520 22.84 -8.52 12.89
CA LEU A 520 21.66 -9.39 12.96
C LEU A 520 21.69 -10.26 14.21
N LEU A 521 22.81 -10.97 14.47
CA LEU A 521 22.94 -11.87 15.61
C LEU A 521 22.89 -11.17 16.98
N THR A 522 23.16 -9.87 17.02
CA THR A 522 23.10 -9.05 18.25
C THR A 522 21.90 -8.12 18.31
N LEU A 523 21.00 -8.18 17.32
CA LEU A 523 19.81 -7.33 17.27
C LEU A 523 18.85 -7.65 18.43
N ASN A 524 18.60 -6.66 19.27
CA ASN A 524 17.70 -6.76 20.42
C ASN A 524 16.68 -5.62 20.52
N ASP A 525 16.51 -4.83 19.44
CA ASP A 525 15.50 -3.77 19.37
C ASP A 525 14.09 -4.39 19.22
N PRO A 526 13.21 -4.27 20.25
CA PRO A 526 11.90 -4.91 20.23
C PRO A 526 11.00 -4.39 19.11
N ALA A 527 11.14 -3.12 18.70
CA ALA A 527 10.32 -2.53 17.65
C ALA A 527 10.66 -3.15 16.28
N ILE A 528 11.95 -3.34 16.00
CA ILE A 528 12.42 -3.97 14.76
C ILE A 528 12.04 -5.46 14.72
N LEU A 529 12.30 -6.18 15.82
CA LEU A 529 11.97 -7.61 15.92
C LEU A 529 10.45 -7.83 15.77
N LYS A 530 9.64 -7.04 16.46
CA LYS A 530 8.18 -7.09 16.35
C LYS A 530 7.69 -6.76 14.93
N ALA A 531 8.25 -5.74 14.28
CA ALA A 531 7.90 -5.40 12.90
C ALA A 531 8.21 -6.56 11.96
N ALA A 532 9.40 -7.16 12.08
CA ALA A 532 9.82 -8.30 11.27
C ALA A 532 9.12 -9.62 11.65
N ARG A 533 8.36 -9.64 12.76
CA ARG A 533 7.71 -10.82 13.35
C ARG A 533 8.70 -11.95 13.62
N VAL A 534 9.83 -11.60 14.21
CA VAL A 534 10.85 -12.55 14.62
C VAL A 534 11.23 -12.30 16.08
N ARG A 535 11.59 -13.37 16.80
CA ARG A 535 12.10 -13.31 18.15
C ARG A 535 13.57 -12.89 18.17
N SER A 536 14.35 -13.46 17.26
CA SER A 536 15.80 -13.23 17.12
C SER A 536 16.29 -13.61 15.72
N PHE A 537 17.56 -13.35 15.49
CA PHE A 537 18.32 -13.92 14.37
C PHE A 537 19.44 -14.77 14.94
N ASP A 538 19.53 -16.03 14.51
CA ASP A 538 20.51 -16.99 14.98
C ASP A 538 21.44 -17.43 13.85
N ARG A 539 22.47 -18.19 14.19
CA ARG A 539 23.35 -18.79 13.18
C ARG A 539 22.59 -19.80 12.34
N PRO A 540 22.76 -19.82 11.02
CA PRO A 540 22.05 -20.77 10.16
C PRO A 540 22.53 -22.20 10.41
N GLN A 541 21.60 -23.16 10.30
CA GLN A 541 21.88 -24.59 10.37
C GLN A 541 22.31 -25.09 8.98
N GLU A 542 23.58 -24.90 8.63
CA GLU A 542 24.10 -25.19 7.29
C GLU A 542 23.91 -26.66 6.87
N SER A 543 24.05 -27.61 7.80
CA SER A 543 23.86 -29.04 7.51
C SER A 543 22.44 -29.40 7.07
N GLU A 544 21.42 -28.71 7.61
CA GLU A 544 20.03 -28.92 7.21
C GLU A 544 19.73 -28.29 5.84
N LEU A 545 20.31 -27.11 5.57
CA LEU A 545 20.21 -26.46 4.26
C LEU A 545 20.87 -27.30 3.16
N GLU A 546 22.03 -27.91 3.43
CA GLU A 546 22.70 -28.84 2.51
C GLU A 546 21.84 -30.06 2.16
N GLN A 547 21.12 -30.62 3.13
CA GLN A 547 20.23 -31.76 2.89
C GLN A 547 19.11 -31.43 1.89
N LEU A 548 18.68 -30.19 1.77
CA LEU A 548 17.63 -29.79 0.84
C LEU A 548 18.11 -29.71 -0.62
N LYS A 549 19.41 -29.69 -0.88
CA LYS A 549 19.97 -29.69 -2.25
C LYS A 549 19.65 -30.94 -3.04
N LYS A 550 19.33 -32.08 -2.38
CA LYS A 550 18.97 -33.35 -3.02
C LYS A 550 17.55 -33.35 -3.63
N TYR A 551 16.73 -32.37 -3.31
CA TYR A 551 15.38 -32.24 -3.83
C TYR A 551 15.31 -31.11 -4.90
#